data_7c35279d1bb73bc7db4d13ebf9be9f2d
#
_entry.id   7c35279d1bb73bc7db4d13ebf9be9f2d
#
_cell.length_a   1.000
_cell.length_b   1.000
_cell.length_c   1.000
_cell.angle_alpha   90.00
_cell.angle_beta   90.00
_cell.angle_gamma   90.00
#
_symmetry.space_group_name_H-M   'P 1'
#
loop_
_entity.id
_entity.type
_entity.pdbx_description
1 polymer ?
#
loop_
_entity_poly.entity_id
_entity_poly.type
_entity_poly.pdbx_seq_one_letter_code
_entity_poly.pdbx_strand_id
1 'polypeptide(L)'
;SANPPILIFSPARRVRDNTTKHTLENALKTKEVVINIVNFEMVQQMSLSSTEYPDGVNEFVKAGFTQVPSDMVKPPRVGEAPVQFECKVNDVIELGTEGGAGNLIIAEVVKLHIKESVLDAEGKIDAVKIDTVARMGANWYNRSKEGMFEVLKPIRTMGIGVDALPISIRNSTVLTGNNLGMLGNITFLPTEQDVDNFAKEHPQFIGLEMVKKHTFAQQYLDNNDTVSAWKVLLLK
;
A
#
# COMPACT_ATOMS: atom_id res chain seq x y z
N SER A 1 3.30 -5.29 -12.73
CA SER A 1 4.32 -4.62 -13.57
C SER A 1 3.77 -3.29 -14.05
N ALA A 2 4.65 -2.28 -14.18
CA ALA A 2 4.26 -0.98 -14.74
C ALA A 2 4.50 -0.90 -16.25
N ASN A 3 5.42 -1.70 -16.79
CA ASN A 3 5.72 -1.77 -18.21
C ASN A 3 6.12 -3.20 -18.61
N PRO A 4 5.28 -3.91 -19.38
CA PRO A 4 3.88 -3.58 -19.66
C PRO A 4 3.03 -3.48 -18.37
N PRO A 5 1.89 -2.76 -18.39
CA PRO A 5 1.03 -2.58 -17.22
C PRO A 5 0.23 -3.86 -16.94
N ILE A 6 0.76 -4.71 -16.09
CA ILE A 6 0.19 -6.02 -15.76
C ILE A 6 -0.40 -6.02 -14.37
N LEU A 7 -1.64 -6.46 -14.24
CA LEU A 7 -2.31 -6.84 -13.00
C LEU A 7 -2.45 -8.35 -12.92
N ILE A 8 -2.42 -8.87 -11.69
CA ILE A 8 -2.52 -10.32 -11.42
C ILE A 8 -3.55 -10.52 -10.33
N PHE A 9 -4.44 -11.51 -10.51
CA PHE A 9 -5.36 -11.96 -9.48
C PHE A 9 -5.57 -13.46 -9.58
N SER A 10 -6.07 -14.09 -8.50
CA SER A 10 -6.16 -15.54 -8.43
C SER A 10 -7.50 -16.01 -7.86
N PRO A 11 -8.50 -16.31 -8.68
CA PRO A 11 -9.69 -17.01 -8.24
C PRO A 11 -9.33 -18.45 -7.87
N ALA A 12 -9.44 -18.78 -6.57
CA ALA A 12 -9.19 -20.12 -6.09
C ALA A 12 -10.35 -21.07 -6.40
N ARG A 13 -10.03 -22.36 -6.57
CA ARG A 13 -11.03 -23.44 -6.56
C ARG A 13 -11.71 -23.49 -5.19
N ARG A 14 -13.01 -23.83 -5.17
CA ARG A 14 -13.75 -23.91 -3.89
C ARG A 14 -13.24 -25.09 -3.06
N VAL A 15 -12.94 -24.84 -1.80
CA VAL A 15 -12.41 -25.88 -0.88
C VAL A 15 -13.43 -26.98 -0.64
N ARG A 16 -14.72 -26.61 -0.58
CA ARG A 16 -15.82 -27.52 -0.23
C ARG A 16 -16.04 -28.65 -1.25
N ASP A 17 -15.98 -28.34 -2.54
CA ASP A 17 -16.41 -29.23 -3.61
C ASP A 17 -15.47 -29.23 -4.83
N ASN A 18 -14.33 -28.56 -4.73
CA ASN A 18 -13.32 -28.45 -5.78
C ASN A 18 -13.85 -27.84 -7.10
N THR A 19 -14.96 -27.10 -7.08
CA THR A 19 -15.49 -26.43 -8.28
C THR A 19 -14.74 -25.13 -8.57
N THR A 20 -14.79 -24.69 -9.82
CA THR A 20 -14.25 -23.39 -10.25
C THR A 20 -15.22 -22.26 -9.93
N LYS A 21 -14.73 -21.03 -9.89
CA LYS A 21 -15.57 -19.82 -9.80
C LYS A 21 -15.95 -19.34 -11.20
N HIS A 22 -17.14 -18.83 -11.38
CA HIS A 22 -17.60 -18.23 -12.65
C HIS A 22 -16.64 -17.15 -13.17
N THR A 23 -15.96 -16.41 -12.26
CA THR A 23 -14.90 -15.43 -12.63
C THR A 23 -13.79 -16.09 -13.46
N LEU A 24 -13.32 -17.29 -13.05
CA LEU A 24 -12.29 -18.01 -13.81
C LEU A 24 -12.82 -18.45 -15.16
N GLU A 25 -14.01 -19.06 -15.19
CA GLU A 25 -14.65 -19.55 -16.42
C GLU A 25 -14.89 -18.43 -17.43
N ASN A 26 -15.39 -17.30 -16.94
CA ASN A 26 -15.59 -16.09 -17.75
C ASN A 26 -14.28 -15.53 -18.30
N ALA A 27 -13.24 -15.44 -17.48
CA ALA A 27 -11.92 -14.96 -17.91
C ALA A 27 -11.28 -15.89 -18.95
N LEU A 28 -11.41 -17.21 -18.79
CA LEU A 28 -10.94 -18.20 -19.76
C LEU A 28 -11.69 -18.10 -21.09
N LYS A 29 -13.01 -17.90 -21.04
CA LYS A 29 -13.89 -17.84 -22.21
C LYS A 29 -13.74 -16.53 -22.99
N THR A 30 -13.72 -15.40 -22.29
CA THR A 30 -13.74 -14.08 -22.93
C THR A 30 -12.35 -13.52 -23.21
N LYS A 31 -11.33 -13.94 -22.44
CA LYS A 31 -9.98 -13.36 -22.39
C LYS A 31 -9.99 -11.87 -22.07
N GLU A 32 -11.02 -11.41 -21.40
CA GLU A 32 -11.22 -10.01 -21.03
C GLU A 32 -11.76 -9.92 -19.61
N VAL A 33 -11.24 -8.98 -18.82
CA VAL A 33 -11.69 -8.73 -17.44
C VAL A 33 -11.67 -7.24 -17.13
N VAL A 34 -12.48 -6.82 -16.15
CA VAL A 34 -12.40 -5.48 -15.56
C VAL A 34 -12.07 -5.61 -14.09
N ILE A 35 -11.00 -4.97 -13.66
CA ILE A 35 -10.57 -4.92 -12.27
C ILE A 35 -10.98 -3.58 -11.68
N ASN A 36 -11.79 -3.61 -10.61
CA ASN A 36 -12.35 -2.44 -9.96
C ASN A 36 -11.74 -2.30 -8.56
N ILE A 37 -11.21 -1.10 -8.25
CA ILE A 37 -10.69 -0.81 -6.90
C ILE A 37 -11.85 -0.57 -5.96
N VAL A 38 -11.81 -1.25 -4.82
CA VAL A 38 -12.84 -1.13 -3.79
C VAL A 38 -12.44 -0.08 -2.77
N ASN A 39 -13.35 0.85 -2.48
CA ASN A 39 -13.22 1.81 -1.40
C ASN A 39 -14.22 1.52 -0.27
N PHE A 40 -14.18 2.31 0.79
CA PHE A 40 -15.03 2.11 1.96
C PHE A 40 -16.52 2.25 1.65
N GLU A 41 -16.89 3.14 0.73
CA GLU A 41 -18.30 3.39 0.39
C GLU A 41 -19.00 2.20 -0.25
N MET A 42 -18.26 1.36 -1.01
CA MET A 42 -18.83 0.23 -1.74
C MET A 42 -18.47 -1.15 -1.16
N VAL A 43 -17.72 -1.23 -0.06
CA VAL A 43 -17.20 -2.51 0.47
C VAL A 43 -18.30 -3.51 0.85
N GLN A 44 -19.45 -3.06 1.35
CA GLN A 44 -20.57 -3.94 1.70
C GLN A 44 -21.23 -4.52 0.45
N GLN A 45 -21.43 -3.73 -0.60
CA GLN A 45 -21.93 -4.18 -1.89
C GLN A 45 -20.95 -5.18 -2.54
N MET A 46 -19.63 -4.88 -2.49
CA MET A 46 -18.60 -5.80 -2.96
C MET A 46 -18.63 -7.13 -2.18
N SER A 47 -18.79 -7.09 -0.87
CA SER A 47 -18.91 -8.29 -0.06
C SER A 47 -20.12 -9.12 -0.47
N LEU A 48 -21.28 -8.48 -0.71
CA LEU A 48 -22.50 -9.15 -1.18
C LEU A 48 -22.33 -9.75 -2.57
N SER A 49 -21.61 -9.07 -3.49
CA SER A 49 -21.34 -9.58 -4.83
C SER A 49 -20.47 -10.84 -4.86
N SER A 50 -19.76 -11.13 -3.74
CA SER A 50 -18.94 -12.34 -3.60
C SER A 50 -19.75 -13.59 -3.21
N THR A 51 -21.08 -13.47 -3.06
CA THR A 51 -21.96 -14.58 -2.78
C THR A 51 -21.94 -15.58 -3.94
N GLU A 52 -21.98 -16.86 -3.62
CA GLU A 52 -22.02 -17.95 -4.61
C GLU A 52 -23.43 -18.07 -5.19
N TYR A 53 -23.74 -17.18 -6.13
CA TYR A 53 -25.01 -17.26 -6.86
C TYR A 53 -24.96 -18.35 -7.94
N PRO A 54 -26.11 -18.96 -8.30
CA PRO A 54 -26.23 -19.88 -9.44
C PRO A 54 -25.78 -19.20 -10.75
N ASP A 55 -25.43 -20.04 -11.74
CA ASP A 55 -25.16 -19.56 -13.09
C ASP A 55 -26.34 -18.76 -13.68
N GLY A 56 -26.02 -17.71 -14.43
CA GLY A 56 -26.99 -16.78 -15.02
C GLY A 56 -27.54 -15.71 -14.08
N VAL A 57 -27.17 -15.74 -12.78
CA VAL A 57 -27.53 -14.64 -11.85
C VAL A 57 -26.54 -13.49 -12.00
N ASN A 58 -27.06 -12.28 -12.19
CA ASN A 58 -26.24 -11.08 -12.34
C ASN A 58 -25.95 -10.45 -10.99
N GLU A 59 -24.68 -10.52 -10.55
CA GLU A 59 -24.20 -9.98 -9.27
C GLU A 59 -24.30 -8.45 -9.21
N PHE A 60 -24.23 -7.72 -10.31
CA PHE A 60 -24.48 -6.27 -10.32
C PHE A 60 -25.87 -5.96 -9.77
N VAL A 61 -26.89 -6.69 -10.24
CA VAL A 61 -28.27 -6.51 -9.78
C VAL A 61 -28.39 -6.89 -8.31
N LYS A 62 -27.78 -8.03 -7.91
CA LYS A 62 -27.84 -8.51 -6.52
C LYS A 62 -27.17 -7.57 -5.54
N ALA A 63 -26.02 -7.01 -5.91
CA ALA A 63 -25.28 -6.08 -5.05
C ALA A 63 -25.73 -4.63 -5.20
N GLY A 64 -26.63 -4.32 -6.15
CA GLY A 64 -27.07 -2.96 -6.43
C GLY A 64 -25.98 -2.08 -7.04
N PHE A 65 -25.07 -2.67 -7.81
CA PHE A 65 -24.05 -1.94 -8.54
C PHE A 65 -24.55 -1.43 -9.89
N THR A 66 -24.05 -0.29 -10.32
CA THR A 66 -24.32 0.28 -11.64
C THR A 66 -23.38 -0.31 -12.68
N GLN A 67 -23.95 -0.95 -13.70
CA GLN A 67 -23.19 -1.40 -14.88
C GLN A 67 -22.89 -0.20 -15.78
N VAL A 68 -21.59 0.07 -16.00
CA VAL A 68 -21.13 1.08 -16.95
C VAL A 68 -20.42 0.36 -18.11
N PRO A 69 -20.78 0.64 -19.37
CA PRO A 69 -20.09 0.04 -20.50
C PRO A 69 -18.59 0.30 -20.48
N SER A 70 -17.81 -0.71 -20.84
CA SER A 70 -16.35 -0.57 -21.07
C SER A 70 -16.09 -0.02 -22.47
N ASP A 71 -14.92 0.59 -22.67
CA ASP A 71 -14.51 1.17 -23.96
C ASP A 71 -13.74 0.17 -24.83
N MET A 72 -12.92 -0.70 -24.21
CA MET A 72 -11.95 -1.56 -24.91
C MET A 72 -12.23 -3.06 -24.73
N VAL A 73 -13.07 -3.44 -23.73
CA VAL A 73 -13.41 -4.84 -23.42
C VAL A 73 -14.92 -5.01 -23.26
N LYS A 74 -15.41 -6.24 -23.33
CA LYS A 74 -16.84 -6.53 -23.23
C LYS A 74 -17.40 -6.50 -21.80
N PRO A 75 -16.67 -7.01 -20.76
CA PRO A 75 -17.19 -6.96 -19.40
C PRO A 75 -17.43 -5.52 -18.95
N PRO A 76 -18.57 -5.21 -18.30
CA PRO A 76 -18.87 -3.86 -17.83
C PRO A 76 -18.01 -3.49 -16.63
N ARG A 77 -17.85 -2.19 -16.42
CA ARG A 77 -17.22 -1.59 -15.25
C ARG A 77 -18.24 -1.41 -14.13
N VAL A 78 -17.77 -1.40 -12.88
CA VAL A 78 -18.59 -1.04 -11.70
C VAL A 78 -18.59 0.48 -11.55
N GLY A 79 -19.77 1.11 -11.73
CA GLY A 79 -19.90 2.57 -11.72
C GLY A 79 -19.52 3.22 -10.40
N GLU A 80 -19.68 2.53 -9.27
CA GLU A 80 -19.32 3.01 -7.93
C GLU A 80 -17.81 3.03 -7.69
N ALA A 81 -17.04 2.15 -8.34
CA ALA A 81 -15.60 2.03 -8.14
C ALA A 81 -14.84 3.32 -8.50
N PRO A 82 -13.94 3.82 -7.64
CA PRO A 82 -13.19 5.05 -7.89
C PRO A 82 -12.15 4.90 -9.01
N VAL A 83 -11.64 3.68 -9.22
CA VAL A 83 -10.66 3.34 -10.27
C VAL A 83 -11.06 2.01 -10.90
N GLN A 84 -11.02 1.95 -12.23
CA GLN A 84 -11.40 0.76 -12.99
C GLN A 84 -10.36 0.49 -14.09
N PHE A 85 -9.93 -0.76 -14.21
CA PHE A 85 -8.94 -1.19 -15.19
C PHE A 85 -9.61 -2.16 -16.18
N GLU A 86 -9.70 -1.80 -17.44
CA GLU A 86 -10.08 -2.72 -18.51
C GLU A 86 -8.84 -3.50 -18.93
N CYS A 87 -8.92 -4.81 -18.93
CA CYS A 87 -7.75 -5.67 -19.12
C CYS A 87 -8.04 -6.81 -20.12
N LYS A 88 -7.00 -7.16 -20.87
CA LYS A 88 -6.93 -8.39 -21.67
C LYS A 88 -6.13 -9.45 -20.94
N VAL A 89 -6.63 -10.67 -20.90
CA VAL A 89 -5.97 -11.80 -20.24
C VAL A 89 -4.86 -12.33 -21.14
N ASN A 90 -3.62 -12.20 -20.72
CA ASN A 90 -2.45 -12.71 -21.43
C ASN A 90 -2.27 -14.21 -21.17
N ASP A 91 -2.42 -14.64 -19.89
CA ASP A 91 -2.21 -16.03 -19.50
C ASP A 91 -3.02 -16.39 -18.25
N VAL A 92 -3.28 -17.69 -18.07
CA VAL A 92 -3.89 -18.26 -16.87
C VAL A 92 -3.06 -19.48 -16.45
N ILE A 93 -2.43 -19.40 -15.28
CA ILE A 93 -1.58 -20.47 -14.76
C ILE A 93 -2.32 -21.17 -13.63
N GLU A 94 -2.65 -22.45 -13.82
CA GLU A 94 -3.22 -23.29 -12.78
C GLU A 94 -2.10 -23.67 -11.79
N LEU A 95 -2.29 -23.34 -10.51
CA LEU A 95 -1.30 -23.63 -9.46
C LEU A 95 -1.52 -24.99 -8.80
N GLY A 96 -2.61 -25.67 -9.14
CA GLY A 96 -2.97 -26.99 -8.64
C GLY A 96 -4.39 -27.39 -9.03
N THR A 97 -4.75 -28.62 -8.75
CA THR A 97 -6.04 -29.22 -9.16
C THR A 97 -7.01 -29.43 -8.00
N GLU A 98 -6.54 -29.30 -6.77
CA GLU A 98 -7.32 -29.57 -5.57
C GLU A 98 -8.07 -28.34 -5.04
N GLY A 99 -9.06 -28.56 -4.18
CA GLY A 99 -9.81 -27.48 -3.52
C GLY A 99 -8.90 -26.50 -2.79
N GLY A 100 -9.07 -25.20 -3.05
CA GLY A 100 -8.22 -24.13 -2.54
C GLY A 100 -7.08 -23.75 -3.48
N ALA A 101 -6.77 -24.54 -4.51
CA ALA A 101 -5.75 -24.19 -5.50
C ALA A 101 -6.12 -22.90 -6.25
N GLY A 102 -5.14 -22.01 -6.38
CA GLY A 102 -5.28 -20.77 -7.12
C GLY A 102 -5.17 -20.95 -8.64
N ASN A 103 -5.76 -20.02 -9.38
CA ASN A 103 -5.59 -19.92 -10.82
C ASN A 103 -5.09 -18.51 -11.12
N LEU A 104 -3.79 -18.37 -11.38
CA LEU A 104 -3.16 -17.07 -11.54
C LEU A 104 -3.52 -16.49 -12.91
N ILE A 105 -4.35 -15.45 -12.92
CA ILE A 105 -4.73 -14.73 -14.12
C ILE A 105 -3.80 -13.54 -14.28
N ILE A 106 -3.08 -13.50 -15.40
CA ILE A 106 -2.17 -12.43 -15.80
C ILE A 106 -2.88 -11.58 -16.85
N ALA A 107 -3.16 -10.32 -16.55
CA ALA A 107 -3.95 -9.45 -17.39
C ALA A 107 -3.26 -8.11 -17.64
N GLU A 108 -3.18 -7.71 -18.90
CA GLU A 108 -2.63 -6.44 -19.32
C GLU A 108 -3.70 -5.35 -19.34
N VAL A 109 -3.43 -4.24 -18.69
CA VAL A 109 -4.31 -3.07 -18.66
C VAL A 109 -4.27 -2.37 -20.03
N VAL A 110 -5.42 -2.30 -20.68
CA VAL A 110 -5.58 -1.61 -21.99
C VAL A 110 -6.28 -0.26 -21.84
N LYS A 111 -6.99 -0.03 -20.74
CA LYS A 111 -7.64 1.26 -20.43
C LYS A 111 -7.76 1.44 -18.93
N LEU A 112 -7.54 2.67 -18.47
CA LEU A 112 -7.71 3.07 -17.07
C LEU A 112 -8.77 4.17 -17.00
N HIS A 113 -9.70 4.04 -16.04
CA HIS A 113 -10.68 5.06 -15.69
C HIS A 113 -10.48 5.46 -14.22
N ILE A 114 -10.44 6.75 -13.96
CA ILE A 114 -10.29 7.32 -12.61
C ILE A 114 -11.35 8.39 -12.42
N LYS A 115 -12.07 8.35 -11.30
CA LYS A 115 -13.01 9.42 -10.94
C LYS A 115 -12.24 10.67 -10.54
N GLU A 116 -12.66 11.83 -11.03
CA GLU A 116 -12.05 13.12 -10.66
C GLU A 116 -12.11 13.39 -9.15
N SER A 117 -13.15 12.89 -8.47
CA SER A 117 -13.35 13.06 -7.03
C SER A 117 -12.23 12.47 -6.16
N VAL A 118 -11.41 11.56 -6.70
CA VAL A 118 -10.28 10.96 -5.97
C VAL A 118 -8.93 11.53 -6.39
N LEU A 119 -8.91 12.58 -7.21
CA LEU A 119 -7.69 13.25 -7.63
C LEU A 119 -7.35 14.45 -6.72
N ASP A 120 -6.06 14.71 -6.57
CA ASP A 120 -5.53 15.94 -5.98
C ASP A 120 -5.49 17.08 -7.01
N ALA A 121 -4.95 18.24 -6.62
CA ALA A 121 -4.85 19.41 -7.48
C ALA A 121 -3.88 19.23 -8.66
N GLU A 122 -2.94 18.29 -8.54
CA GLU A 122 -1.96 17.93 -9.57
C GLU A 122 -2.45 16.81 -10.50
N GLY A 123 -3.68 16.31 -10.30
CA GLY A 123 -4.27 15.23 -11.09
C GLY A 123 -3.73 13.83 -10.72
N LYS A 124 -3.14 13.67 -9.55
CA LYS A 124 -2.70 12.37 -9.00
C LYS A 124 -3.77 11.80 -8.09
N ILE A 125 -3.78 10.47 -7.92
CA ILE A 125 -4.69 9.84 -6.97
C ILE A 125 -4.29 10.26 -5.54
N ASP A 126 -5.23 10.89 -4.84
CA ASP A 126 -5.11 11.26 -3.43
C ASP A 126 -5.44 10.04 -2.56
N ALA A 127 -4.49 9.62 -1.74
CA ALA A 127 -4.60 8.42 -0.90
C ALA A 127 -5.70 8.52 0.17
N VAL A 128 -6.06 9.72 0.60
CA VAL A 128 -7.16 9.96 1.56
C VAL A 128 -8.50 9.95 0.86
N LYS A 129 -8.60 10.64 -0.30
CA LYS A 129 -9.86 10.73 -1.07
C LYS A 129 -10.30 9.40 -1.65
N ILE A 130 -9.37 8.56 -2.12
CA ILE A 130 -9.70 7.25 -2.67
C ILE A 130 -10.26 6.30 -1.62
N ASP A 131 -9.88 6.45 -0.34
CA ASP A 131 -10.43 5.77 0.83
C ASP A 131 -10.50 4.25 0.67
N THR A 132 -9.42 3.63 0.22
CA THR A 132 -9.34 2.19 -0.04
C THR A 132 -9.50 1.37 1.24
N VAL A 133 -9.90 0.11 1.07
CA VAL A 133 -9.98 -0.87 2.14
C VAL A 133 -9.07 -2.07 1.85
N ALA A 134 -8.59 -2.73 2.89
CA ALA A 134 -7.84 -3.96 2.78
C ALA A 134 -8.47 -5.05 3.65
N ARG A 135 -8.65 -6.27 3.09
CA ARG A 135 -9.15 -7.42 3.85
C ARG A 135 -8.04 -7.98 4.75
N MET A 136 -8.35 -8.10 6.05
CA MET A 136 -7.42 -8.56 7.08
C MET A 136 -7.64 -10.03 7.50
N GLY A 137 -8.53 -10.73 6.80
CA GLY A 137 -8.93 -12.11 7.11
C GLY A 137 -10.28 -12.20 7.81
N ALA A 138 -10.93 -13.35 7.70
CA ALA A 138 -12.30 -13.59 8.16
C ALA A 138 -13.24 -12.43 7.74
N ASN A 139 -13.86 -11.75 8.71
CA ASN A 139 -14.79 -10.62 8.47
C ASN A 139 -14.14 -9.23 8.69
N TRP A 140 -12.84 -9.18 8.92
CA TRP A 140 -12.16 -7.93 9.25
C TRP A 140 -11.61 -7.22 8.01
N TYR A 141 -11.81 -5.92 7.99
CA TYR A 141 -11.22 -5.00 7.01
C TYR A 141 -10.52 -3.85 7.73
N ASN A 142 -9.47 -3.35 7.11
CA ASN A 142 -8.82 -2.09 7.48
C ASN A 142 -9.29 -1.00 6.51
N ARG A 143 -9.60 0.19 7.05
CA ARG A 143 -9.84 1.39 6.26
C ARG A 143 -8.54 2.16 6.16
N SER A 144 -7.94 2.21 4.97
CA SER A 144 -6.55 2.62 4.81
C SER A 144 -6.26 4.02 5.35
N LYS A 145 -7.15 4.99 5.12
CA LYS A 145 -6.90 6.38 5.53
C LYS A 145 -6.83 6.62 7.04
N GLU A 146 -7.44 5.74 7.86
CA GLU A 146 -7.50 5.94 9.31
C GLU A 146 -6.19 5.59 10.03
N GLY A 147 -5.31 4.83 9.38
CA GLY A 147 -4.01 4.42 9.93
C GLY A 147 -2.83 4.79 9.05
N MET A 148 -3.00 5.69 8.08
CA MET A 148 -1.91 6.09 7.19
C MET A 148 -0.86 6.92 7.93
N PHE A 149 0.40 6.62 7.63
CA PHE A 149 1.55 7.42 8.02
C PHE A 149 2.54 7.47 6.86
N GLU A 150 3.32 8.53 6.81
CA GLU A 150 4.31 8.71 5.75
C GLU A 150 5.64 8.05 6.11
N VAL A 151 6.21 7.32 5.15
CA VAL A 151 7.59 6.83 5.20
C VAL A 151 8.32 7.37 3.97
N LEU A 152 9.30 8.24 4.19
CA LEU A 152 10.09 8.84 3.12
C LEU A 152 10.91 7.77 2.40
N LYS A 153 10.70 7.66 1.09
CA LYS A 153 11.48 6.75 0.24
C LYS A 153 12.85 7.36 -0.06
N PRO A 154 13.95 6.58 0.01
CA PRO A 154 15.28 7.03 -0.37
C PRO A 154 15.43 7.10 -1.90
N ILE A 155 14.57 7.92 -2.56
CA ILE A 155 14.59 8.08 -4.01
C ILE A 155 15.65 9.10 -4.37
N ARG A 156 16.66 8.69 -5.17
CA ARG A 156 17.78 9.51 -5.63
C ARG A 156 18.71 10.02 -4.52
N THR A 157 18.57 9.52 -3.31
CA THR A 157 19.49 9.78 -2.19
C THR A 157 20.10 8.47 -1.73
N MET A 158 21.37 8.49 -1.40
CA MET A 158 22.05 7.36 -0.80
C MET A 158 22.20 7.63 0.68
N GLY A 159 21.35 6.99 1.50
CA GLY A 159 21.47 7.04 2.95
C GLY A 159 22.82 6.45 3.39
N ILE A 160 23.37 6.96 4.51
CA ILE A 160 24.64 6.46 5.06
C ILE A 160 24.56 5.01 5.51
N GLY A 161 23.35 4.49 5.77
CA GLY A 161 23.11 3.13 6.27
C GLY A 161 23.29 3.00 7.79
N VAL A 162 22.68 1.97 8.35
CA VAL A 162 22.75 1.67 9.79
C VAL A 162 24.17 1.21 10.19
N ASP A 163 24.89 0.57 9.29
CA ASP A 163 26.27 0.10 9.47
C ASP A 163 27.27 1.26 9.67
N ALA A 164 26.98 2.43 9.10
CA ALA A 164 27.78 3.64 9.26
C ALA A 164 27.48 4.44 10.54
N LEU A 165 26.43 4.07 11.30
CA LEU A 165 26.12 4.73 12.56
C LEU A 165 27.22 4.46 13.61
N PRO A 166 27.56 5.44 14.47
CA PRO A 166 28.43 5.22 15.63
C PRO A 166 27.98 4.01 16.46
N ILE A 167 28.91 3.22 16.95
CA ILE A 167 28.63 1.98 17.70
C ILE A 167 27.72 2.27 18.90
N SER A 168 27.92 3.37 19.60
CA SER A 168 27.10 3.79 20.73
C SER A 168 25.64 4.01 20.37
N ILE A 169 25.36 4.54 19.18
CA ILE A 169 24.02 4.76 18.67
C ILE A 169 23.44 3.43 18.17
N ARG A 170 24.20 2.69 17.36
CA ARG A 170 23.78 1.41 16.78
C ARG A 170 23.42 0.37 17.84
N ASN A 171 24.13 0.34 18.96
CA ASN A 171 23.91 -0.58 20.08
C ASN A 171 23.02 0.03 21.18
N SER A 172 22.25 1.06 20.87
CA SER A 172 21.35 1.71 21.83
C SER A 172 20.35 0.71 22.41
N THR A 173 20.10 0.80 23.71
CA THR A 173 19.02 0.06 24.39
C THR A 173 17.69 0.79 24.35
N VAL A 174 17.66 2.00 23.78
CA VAL A 174 16.47 2.88 23.68
C VAL A 174 15.96 2.94 22.25
N LEU A 175 16.87 3.19 21.27
CA LEU A 175 16.49 3.34 19.87
C LEU A 175 16.09 1.99 19.27
N THR A 176 14.93 1.96 18.61
CA THR A 176 14.43 0.79 17.88
C THR A 176 15.10 0.62 16.52
N GLY A 177 14.90 -0.53 15.87
CA GLY A 177 15.34 -0.75 14.49
C GLY A 177 14.79 0.30 13.51
N ASN A 178 13.52 0.75 13.71
CA ASN A 178 12.93 1.83 12.91
C ASN A 178 13.68 3.16 13.14
N ASN A 179 14.00 3.50 14.38
CA ASN A 179 14.77 4.71 14.68
C ASN A 179 16.15 4.67 14.02
N LEU A 180 16.85 3.53 14.09
CA LEU A 180 18.14 3.36 13.41
C LEU A 180 18.01 3.45 11.89
N GLY A 181 16.93 2.89 11.32
CA GLY A 181 16.61 3.03 9.90
C GLY A 181 16.41 4.48 9.47
N MET A 182 15.68 5.28 10.26
CA MET A 182 15.50 6.71 10.01
C MET A 182 16.83 7.47 10.09
N LEU A 183 17.63 7.20 11.11
CA LEU A 183 18.97 7.80 11.27
C LEU A 183 19.91 7.42 10.12
N GLY A 184 19.83 6.20 9.62
CA GLY A 184 20.63 5.73 8.48
C GLY A 184 20.16 6.24 7.12
N ASN A 185 18.95 6.79 7.02
CA ASN A 185 18.36 7.28 5.76
C ASN A 185 18.68 8.76 5.46
N ILE A 186 19.76 9.29 6.00
CA ILE A 186 20.26 10.64 5.66
C ILE A 186 21.48 10.54 4.75
N THR A 187 21.68 11.54 3.90
CA THR A 187 22.82 11.58 2.99
C THR A 187 24.09 12.09 3.69
N PHE A 188 23.94 13.04 4.60
CA PHE A 188 25.05 13.67 5.34
C PHE A 188 24.64 13.90 6.79
N LEU A 189 25.60 13.73 7.68
CA LEU A 189 25.45 14.13 9.08
C LEU A 189 25.36 15.67 9.20
N PRO A 190 24.65 16.20 10.24
CA PRO A 190 24.74 17.62 10.59
C PRO A 190 26.20 18.05 10.79
N THR A 191 26.54 19.27 10.36
CA THR A 191 27.86 19.83 10.55
C THR A 191 28.10 20.19 12.02
N GLU A 192 29.36 20.34 12.43
CA GLU A 192 29.68 20.81 13.79
C GLU A 192 28.99 22.14 14.09
N GLN A 193 28.94 23.05 13.12
CA GLN A 193 28.27 24.35 13.28
C GLN A 193 26.75 24.19 13.52
N ASP A 194 26.09 23.21 12.87
CA ASP A 194 24.66 22.91 13.09
C ASP A 194 24.44 22.38 14.50
N VAL A 195 25.34 21.53 15.00
CA VAL A 195 25.30 20.99 16.36
C VAL A 195 25.54 22.07 17.39
N ASP A 196 26.53 22.95 17.17
CA ASP A 196 26.86 24.07 18.07
C ASP A 196 25.71 25.08 18.14
N ASN A 197 25.08 25.39 17.03
CA ASN A 197 23.91 26.27 17.00
C ASN A 197 22.75 25.65 17.76
N PHE A 198 22.51 24.38 17.56
CA PHE A 198 21.47 23.62 18.27
C PHE A 198 21.73 23.59 19.78
N ALA A 199 23.00 23.45 20.20
CA ALA A 199 23.42 23.51 21.62
C ALA A 199 23.08 24.85 22.28
N LYS A 200 23.28 25.97 21.55
CA LYS A 200 22.92 27.31 22.03
C LYS A 200 21.42 27.51 22.21
N GLU A 201 20.66 26.99 21.30
CA GLU A 201 19.16 27.06 21.32
C GLU A 201 18.56 26.09 22.35
N HIS A 202 19.25 24.97 22.62
CA HIS A 202 18.79 23.90 23.50
C HIS A 202 19.82 23.52 24.58
N PRO A 203 20.19 24.44 25.47
CA PRO A 203 21.26 24.22 26.48
C PRO A 203 20.94 23.07 27.45
N GLN A 204 19.67 22.70 27.60
CA GLN A 204 19.20 21.57 28.42
C GLN A 204 19.72 20.20 27.95
N PHE A 205 20.18 20.07 26.72
CA PHE A 205 20.72 18.81 26.17
C PHE A 205 22.24 18.67 26.34
N ILE A 206 22.94 19.74 26.75
CA ILE A 206 24.38 19.71 26.93
C ILE A 206 24.76 18.88 28.17
N GLY A 207 25.75 18.00 28.05
CA GLY A 207 26.23 17.18 29.17
C GLY A 207 25.30 16.04 29.57
N LEU A 208 24.26 15.77 28.81
CA LEU A 208 23.40 14.63 29.09
C LEU A 208 24.15 13.30 28.91
N GLU A 209 23.79 12.34 29.76
CA GLU A 209 24.22 10.95 29.58
C GLU A 209 23.63 10.34 28.27
N MET A 210 24.37 9.40 27.67
CA MET A 210 24.03 8.78 26.38
C MET A 210 22.59 8.27 26.33
N VAL A 211 22.13 7.58 27.38
CA VAL A 211 20.77 7.03 27.43
C VAL A 211 19.71 8.13 27.33
N LYS A 212 19.91 9.26 27.99
CA LYS A 212 19.01 10.43 27.91
C LYS A 212 19.03 11.05 26.52
N LYS A 213 20.22 11.19 25.89
CA LYS A 213 20.32 11.66 24.50
C LYS A 213 19.55 10.75 23.55
N HIS A 214 19.67 9.43 23.70
CA HIS A 214 18.91 8.47 22.90
C HIS A 214 17.38 8.61 23.11
N THR A 215 16.93 8.84 24.34
CA THR A 215 15.50 9.06 24.62
C THR A 215 14.98 10.34 23.94
N PHE A 216 15.73 11.43 24.00
CA PHE A 216 15.33 12.66 23.31
C PHE A 216 15.41 12.51 21.79
N ALA A 217 16.43 11.84 21.27
CA ALA A 217 16.51 11.54 19.84
C ALA A 217 15.33 10.70 19.38
N GLN A 218 14.90 9.69 20.16
CA GLN A 218 13.71 8.91 19.86
C GLN A 218 12.46 9.79 19.77
N GLN A 219 12.26 10.72 20.70
CA GLN A 219 11.13 11.65 20.67
C GLN A 219 11.11 12.52 19.40
N TYR A 220 12.28 12.98 18.94
CA TYR A 220 12.37 13.68 17.66
C TYR A 220 12.04 12.77 16.47
N LEU A 221 12.55 11.53 16.48
CA LEU A 221 12.25 10.55 15.42
C LEU A 221 10.77 10.16 15.37
N ASP A 222 10.11 10.05 16.52
CA ASP A 222 8.68 9.80 16.60
C ASP A 222 7.83 10.92 15.96
N ASN A 223 8.41 12.13 15.86
CA ASN A 223 7.85 13.28 15.17
C ASN A 223 8.44 13.49 13.76
N ASN A 224 9.12 12.48 13.19
CA ASN A 224 9.78 12.53 11.89
C ASN A 224 10.90 13.61 11.77
N ASP A 225 11.42 14.12 12.87
CA ASP A 225 12.51 15.09 12.88
C ASP A 225 13.88 14.40 13.06
N THR A 226 14.33 13.78 11.98
CA THR A 226 15.63 13.07 11.95
C THR A 226 16.82 14.03 12.12
N VAL A 227 16.69 15.29 11.68
CA VAL A 227 17.78 16.28 11.77
C VAL A 227 18.04 16.68 13.23
N SER A 228 17.01 17.02 13.98
CA SER A 228 17.15 17.34 15.42
C SER A 228 17.57 16.11 16.23
N ALA A 229 17.07 14.92 15.88
CA ALA A 229 17.53 13.67 16.50
C ALA A 229 19.05 13.51 16.38
N TRP A 230 19.60 13.71 15.19
CA TRP A 230 21.04 13.66 14.96
C TRP A 230 21.81 14.73 15.73
N LYS A 231 21.30 15.97 15.78
CA LYS A 231 21.94 17.05 16.53
C LYS A 231 22.06 16.69 18.01
N VAL A 232 20.99 16.16 18.64
CA VAL A 232 21.03 15.69 20.04
C VAL A 232 22.07 14.58 20.24
N LEU A 233 22.11 13.60 19.32
CA LEU A 233 23.03 12.47 19.42
C LEU A 233 24.51 12.88 19.28
N LEU A 234 24.81 13.95 18.54
CA LEU A 234 26.14 14.45 18.28
C LEU A 234 26.62 15.48 19.30
N LEU A 235 25.75 15.98 20.19
CA LEU A 235 26.18 16.88 21.30
C LEU A 235 27.25 16.22 22.17
N LYS A 236 28.24 17.00 22.58
CA LYS A 236 29.30 16.56 23.51
C LYS A 236 28.85 16.67 24.96
#